data_c66d56316b3397c1bab458535f1d1b47
#
_entry.id   c66d56316b3397c1bab458535f1d1b47
#
_cell.length_a   1.000
_cell.length_b   1.000
_cell.length_c   1.000
_cell.angle_alpha   90.00
_cell.angle_beta   90.00
_cell.angle_gamma   90.00
#
_symmetry.space_group_name_H-M   'P 1'
#
loop_
_entity.id
_entity.type
_entity.pdbx_description
1 polymer ?
#
loop_
_entity_poly.entity_id
_entity_poly.type
_entity_poly.pdbx_seq_one_letter_code
_entity_poly.pdbx_strand_id
1 'polypeptide(L)'
;IIMIWRNLDDIRIFLRQHWPMLVTGEALFLGSFLMWLGIISEVPSINHTEKPMDFGFINAILQSRFFPPEDPWLSGHSISYYYFGHFMMAFVTQATGVASSVGYNLGVALISAMAALGAFGLVYNLVRLSKGTRKSAIIFAASGPILILIVGNLQGAIEFVHIQGWAGEGIWEWIGIKGLHGTESGSGVLPDNQWWWFRASRVIDSLSGGQSLDYTITEFPVFSFLLGDLHPHVLSLPFLLLAFSLTLNLFVSPEPLGLNWLRENTAEAAALSLFLGSIAFINTWDLPVVVALACATALVKSYGDFDGNLSKAAVGAGLALVPILVAATVLFIPFYLDFEATTSGILPLLEIKTRPFLFFIVIGLLIFLAASFLLRQVGELRRPDTKDSSAVVLIFIVAAGPFTLWIGLALFAT
;
A
#
# COMPACT_ATOMS: atom_id res chain seq x y z
N ILE A 1 -1.34 29.11 -5.17
CA ILE A 1 -1.79 30.17 -6.12
C ILE A 1 -0.58 30.88 -6.73
N ILE A 2 0.35 31.46 -5.95
CA ILE A 2 1.52 32.21 -6.47
C ILE A 2 2.40 31.34 -7.40
N MET A 3 2.68 30.09 -7.05
CA MET A 3 3.42 29.15 -7.90
C MET A 3 2.72 28.87 -9.22
N ILE A 4 1.40 28.70 -9.22
CA ILE A 4 0.61 28.49 -10.44
C ILE A 4 0.74 29.69 -11.37
N TRP A 5 0.59 30.90 -10.83
CA TRP A 5 0.71 32.14 -11.62
C TRP A 5 2.11 32.32 -12.24
N ARG A 6 3.15 31.93 -11.53
CA ARG A 6 4.54 32.03 -12.03
C ARG A 6 4.89 31.03 -13.12
N ASN A 7 4.17 29.91 -13.21
CA ASN A 7 4.45 28.82 -14.14
C ASN A 7 3.28 28.49 -15.09
N LEU A 8 2.41 29.49 -15.35
CA LEU A 8 1.21 29.29 -16.17
C LEU A 8 1.49 28.76 -17.59
N ASP A 9 2.56 29.22 -18.22
CA ASP A 9 2.89 28.78 -19.57
C ASP A 9 3.45 27.36 -19.58
N ASP A 10 4.27 27.00 -18.62
CA ASP A 10 4.77 25.62 -18.45
C ASP A 10 3.61 24.64 -18.15
N ILE A 11 2.66 25.07 -17.31
CA ILE A 11 1.44 24.30 -17.03
C ILE A 11 0.60 24.12 -18.31
N ARG A 12 0.41 25.17 -19.10
CA ARG A 12 -0.34 25.08 -20.37
C ARG A 12 0.32 24.13 -21.37
N ILE A 13 1.66 24.22 -21.49
CA ILE A 13 2.45 23.33 -22.33
C ILE A 13 2.29 21.88 -21.85
N PHE A 14 2.44 21.65 -20.56
CA PHE A 14 2.28 20.34 -19.95
C PHE A 14 0.87 19.75 -20.22
N LEU A 15 -0.19 20.50 -19.97
CA LEU A 15 -1.58 20.10 -20.21
C LEU A 15 -1.82 19.73 -21.68
N ARG A 16 -1.33 20.56 -22.61
CA ARG A 16 -1.45 20.29 -24.05
C ARG A 16 -0.68 19.04 -24.50
N GLN A 17 0.48 18.81 -23.91
CA GLN A 17 1.29 17.64 -24.26
C GLN A 17 0.79 16.34 -23.65
N HIS A 18 0.17 16.38 -22.45
CA HIS A 18 -0.17 15.19 -21.66
C HIS A 18 -1.68 14.98 -21.51
N TRP A 19 -2.53 15.75 -22.22
CA TRP A 19 -3.99 15.68 -22.07
C TRP A 19 -4.58 14.24 -22.14
N PRO A 20 -4.10 13.29 -23.01
CA PRO A 20 -4.70 11.96 -23.05
C PRO A 20 -4.45 11.18 -21.76
N MET A 21 -3.27 11.34 -21.15
CA MET A 21 -2.95 10.74 -19.84
C MET A 21 -3.82 11.37 -18.74
N LEU A 22 -3.95 12.69 -18.73
CA LEU A 22 -4.73 13.41 -17.73
C LEU A 22 -6.21 13.04 -17.80
N VAL A 23 -6.80 13.05 -19.00
CA VAL A 23 -8.21 12.65 -19.19
C VAL A 23 -8.43 11.19 -18.80
N THR A 24 -7.49 10.30 -19.11
CA THR A 24 -7.59 8.90 -18.67
C THR A 24 -7.52 8.78 -17.15
N GLY A 25 -6.61 9.52 -16.49
CA GLY A 25 -6.50 9.57 -15.04
C GLY A 25 -7.79 10.07 -14.37
N GLU A 26 -8.35 11.17 -14.86
CA GLU A 26 -9.63 11.72 -14.39
C GLU A 26 -10.81 10.76 -14.61
N ALA A 27 -10.86 10.10 -15.75
CA ALA A 27 -11.89 9.09 -16.05
C ALA A 27 -11.77 7.87 -15.11
N LEU A 28 -10.56 7.43 -14.82
CA LEU A 28 -10.31 6.35 -13.85
C LEU A 28 -10.68 6.77 -12.43
N PHE A 29 -10.31 7.99 -12.03
CA PHE A 29 -10.69 8.56 -10.74
C PHE A 29 -12.21 8.59 -10.58
N LEU A 30 -12.91 9.23 -11.51
CA LEU A 30 -14.35 9.36 -11.48
C LEU A 30 -15.05 8.00 -11.59
N GLY A 31 -14.58 7.13 -12.49
CA GLY A 31 -15.11 5.77 -12.64
C GLY A 31 -14.96 4.93 -11.39
N SER A 32 -13.80 4.97 -10.73
CA SER A 32 -13.57 4.28 -9.44
C SER A 32 -14.43 4.86 -8.33
N PHE A 33 -14.51 6.18 -8.24
CA PHE A 33 -15.35 6.87 -7.26
C PHE A 33 -16.81 6.44 -7.39
N LEU A 34 -17.37 6.53 -8.59
CA LEU A 34 -18.78 6.19 -8.85
C LEU A 34 -19.05 4.69 -8.67
N MET A 35 -18.13 3.83 -9.08
CA MET A 35 -18.25 2.38 -8.89
C MET A 35 -18.35 2.02 -7.40
N TRP A 36 -17.38 2.49 -6.59
CA TRP A 36 -17.37 2.18 -5.16
C TRP A 36 -18.48 2.89 -4.40
N LEU A 37 -18.84 4.12 -4.80
CA LEU A 37 -20.02 4.80 -4.25
C LEU A 37 -21.30 4.00 -4.50
N GLY A 38 -21.47 3.44 -5.71
CA GLY A 38 -22.59 2.55 -6.02
C GLY A 38 -22.63 1.32 -5.12
N ILE A 39 -21.50 0.63 -4.96
CA ILE A 39 -21.39 -0.56 -4.09
C ILE A 39 -21.71 -0.20 -2.63
N ILE A 40 -21.13 0.86 -2.09
CA ILE A 40 -21.34 1.28 -0.70
C ILE A 40 -22.78 1.73 -0.45
N SER A 41 -23.43 2.30 -1.46
CA SER A 41 -24.83 2.76 -1.32
C SER A 41 -25.82 1.63 -1.10
N GLU A 42 -25.49 0.39 -1.45
CA GLU A 42 -26.33 -0.79 -1.18
C GLU A 42 -26.33 -1.16 0.33
N VAL A 43 -25.22 -0.91 1.05
CA VAL A 43 -25.10 -1.19 2.48
C VAL A 43 -24.39 -0.01 3.18
N PRO A 44 -25.06 1.16 3.30
CA PRO A 44 -24.43 2.38 3.81
C PRO A 44 -24.31 2.40 5.34
N SER A 45 -24.74 1.37 6.04
CA SER A 45 -24.76 1.33 7.51
C SER A 45 -23.34 1.21 8.09
N ILE A 46 -23.08 2.02 9.14
CA ILE A 46 -21.79 2.09 9.84
C ILE A 46 -21.90 1.32 11.16
N ASN A 47 -22.15 0.02 11.08
CA ASN A 47 -22.47 -0.81 12.26
C ASN A 47 -21.82 -2.19 12.28
N HIS A 48 -20.92 -2.48 11.33
CA HIS A 48 -20.21 -3.77 11.24
C HIS A 48 -18.72 -3.57 11.35
N THR A 49 -17.99 -4.59 11.81
CA THR A 49 -16.54 -4.64 11.90
C THR A 49 -15.98 -3.46 12.70
N GLU A 50 -14.97 -2.78 12.21
CA GLU A 50 -14.33 -1.63 12.87
C GLU A 50 -14.94 -0.27 12.44
N LYS A 51 -15.95 -0.26 11.54
CA LYS A 51 -16.59 0.97 11.10
C LYS A 51 -17.08 1.89 12.25
N PRO A 52 -17.68 1.38 13.34
CA PRO A 52 -18.07 2.25 14.46
C PRO A 52 -16.88 2.93 15.13
N MET A 53 -15.74 2.26 15.21
CA MET A 53 -14.50 2.80 15.77
C MET A 53 -13.98 3.94 14.88
N ASP A 54 -13.75 3.67 13.59
CA ASP A 54 -13.25 4.66 12.63
C ASP A 54 -14.18 5.88 12.54
N PHE A 55 -15.49 5.64 12.54
CA PHE A 55 -16.49 6.70 12.54
C PHE A 55 -16.48 7.49 13.87
N GLY A 56 -16.26 6.82 14.99
CA GLY A 56 -16.07 7.43 16.29
C GLY A 56 -14.86 8.36 16.30
N PHE A 57 -13.73 7.94 15.74
CA PHE A 57 -12.54 8.79 15.61
C PHE A 57 -12.79 10.03 14.75
N ILE A 58 -13.47 9.90 13.61
CA ILE A 58 -13.82 11.05 12.77
C ILE A 58 -14.69 12.04 13.58
N ASN A 59 -15.70 11.56 14.32
CA ASN A 59 -16.57 12.43 15.11
C ASN A 59 -15.85 13.04 16.32
N ALA A 60 -14.96 12.30 16.99
CA ALA A 60 -14.12 12.83 18.06
C ALA A 60 -13.24 13.98 17.55
N ILE A 61 -12.61 13.80 16.40
CA ILE A 61 -11.78 14.83 15.74
C ILE A 61 -12.63 16.06 15.38
N LEU A 62 -13.82 15.89 14.82
CA LEU A 62 -14.73 16.99 14.46
C LEU A 62 -15.19 17.81 15.68
N GLN A 63 -15.24 17.20 16.86
CA GLN A 63 -15.64 17.84 18.10
C GLN A 63 -14.48 18.39 18.92
N SER A 64 -13.26 17.91 18.69
CA SER A 64 -12.06 18.31 19.42
C SER A 64 -11.66 19.75 19.10
N ARG A 65 -11.44 20.56 20.15
CA ARG A 65 -10.91 21.92 20.03
C ARG A 65 -9.39 21.97 19.96
N PHE A 66 -8.73 20.95 20.46
CA PHE A 66 -7.29 20.83 20.58
C PHE A 66 -6.83 19.45 20.13
N PHE A 67 -5.56 19.32 19.81
CA PHE A 67 -4.89 18.06 19.47
C PHE A 67 -3.85 17.72 20.54
N PRO A 68 -3.68 16.41 20.83
CA PRO A 68 -4.36 15.25 20.26
C PRO A 68 -5.87 15.21 20.61
N PRO A 69 -6.74 14.61 19.75
CA PRO A 69 -8.16 14.51 20.03
C PRO A 69 -8.44 13.51 21.16
N GLU A 70 -9.51 13.74 21.91
CA GLU A 70 -9.94 12.84 22.98
C GLU A 70 -10.51 11.52 22.41
N ASP A 71 -10.17 10.40 23.07
CA ASP A 71 -10.67 9.08 22.71
C ASP A 71 -12.18 8.97 23.03
N PRO A 72 -13.03 8.60 22.06
CA PRO A 72 -14.46 8.52 22.26
C PRO A 72 -14.91 7.37 23.18
N TRP A 73 -14.05 6.40 23.44
CA TRP A 73 -14.33 5.25 24.34
C TRP A 73 -13.60 5.34 25.67
N LEU A 74 -12.45 6.03 25.72
CA LEU A 74 -11.64 6.13 26.95
C LEU A 74 -11.55 7.59 27.38
N SER A 75 -12.55 8.04 28.15
CA SER A 75 -12.66 9.41 28.65
C SER A 75 -11.41 9.87 29.40
N GLY A 76 -10.93 11.07 29.08
CA GLY A 76 -9.75 11.68 29.68
C GLY A 76 -8.42 11.23 29.10
N HIS A 77 -8.44 10.43 28.05
CA HIS A 77 -7.26 10.02 27.30
C HIS A 77 -7.37 10.48 25.84
N SER A 78 -6.21 10.67 25.19
CA SER A 78 -6.12 10.92 23.77
C SER A 78 -6.27 9.62 22.98
N ILE A 79 -6.64 9.74 21.69
CA ILE A 79 -6.68 8.59 20.78
C ILE A 79 -5.26 8.04 20.60
N SER A 80 -4.98 6.87 21.19
CA SER A 80 -3.73 6.13 20.99
C SER A 80 -3.85 5.18 19.80
N TYR A 81 -3.97 5.75 18.60
CA TYR A 81 -4.12 5.05 17.34
C TYR A 81 -3.54 5.88 16.18
N TYR A 82 -3.42 5.32 14.97
CA TYR A 82 -2.99 6.08 13.79
C TYR A 82 -4.19 6.84 13.19
N TYR A 83 -4.43 8.02 13.67
CA TYR A 83 -5.65 8.77 13.32
C TYR A 83 -5.47 9.87 12.26
N PHE A 84 -4.29 10.02 11.64
CA PHE A 84 -4.09 11.10 10.67
C PHE A 84 -4.95 10.93 9.41
N GLY A 85 -5.19 9.69 8.99
CA GLY A 85 -6.14 9.40 7.91
C GLY A 85 -7.56 9.85 8.25
N HIS A 86 -8.02 9.54 9.47
CA HIS A 86 -9.32 9.98 9.99
C HIS A 86 -9.40 11.51 10.15
N PHE A 87 -8.28 12.16 10.54
CA PHE A 87 -8.18 13.62 10.60
C PHE A 87 -8.39 14.24 9.21
N MET A 88 -7.78 13.71 8.17
CA MET A 88 -7.97 14.19 6.80
C MET A 88 -9.42 14.02 6.34
N MET A 89 -10.05 12.89 6.66
CA MET A 89 -11.48 12.66 6.35
C MET A 89 -12.40 13.59 7.14
N ALA A 90 -12.11 13.83 8.42
CA ALA A 90 -12.82 14.80 9.23
C ALA A 90 -12.69 16.21 8.65
N PHE A 91 -11.50 16.61 8.25
CA PHE A 91 -11.24 17.92 7.62
C PHE A 91 -12.05 18.10 6.32
N VAL A 92 -12.03 17.10 5.42
CA VAL A 92 -12.81 17.15 4.17
C VAL A 92 -14.31 17.18 4.45
N THR A 93 -14.79 16.40 5.42
CA THR A 93 -16.20 16.37 5.85
C THR A 93 -16.62 17.75 6.36
N GLN A 94 -15.83 18.37 7.22
CA GLN A 94 -16.08 19.71 7.73
C GLN A 94 -16.04 20.77 6.64
N ALA A 95 -15.07 20.71 5.75
CA ALA A 95 -14.89 21.68 4.66
C ALA A 95 -16.04 21.63 3.63
N THR A 96 -16.64 20.45 3.43
CA THR A 96 -17.78 20.26 2.53
C THR A 96 -19.13 20.48 3.19
N GLY A 97 -19.20 20.50 4.52
CA GLY A 97 -20.42 20.69 5.29
C GLY A 97 -21.40 19.52 5.22
N VAL A 98 -20.98 18.35 4.76
CA VAL A 98 -21.82 17.15 4.74
C VAL A 98 -21.89 16.52 6.14
N ALA A 99 -22.96 15.77 6.42
CA ALA A 99 -23.06 15.00 7.66
C ALA A 99 -21.92 13.98 7.76
N SER A 100 -21.37 13.74 8.94
CA SER A 100 -20.21 12.86 9.15
C SER A 100 -20.45 11.43 8.65
N SER A 101 -21.67 10.89 8.76
CA SER A 101 -22.04 9.58 8.23
C SER A 101 -22.02 9.52 6.70
N VAL A 102 -22.37 10.61 6.03
CA VAL A 102 -22.25 10.74 4.57
C VAL A 102 -20.77 10.89 4.19
N GLY A 103 -20.04 11.75 4.93
CA GLY A 103 -18.59 11.96 4.74
C GLY A 103 -17.78 10.66 4.89
N TYR A 104 -18.16 9.80 5.83
CA TYR A 104 -17.56 8.48 6.00
C TYR A 104 -17.68 7.61 4.73
N ASN A 105 -18.88 7.41 4.23
CA ASN A 105 -19.13 6.58 3.06
C ASN A 105 -18.52 7.18 1.77
N LEU A 106 -18.62 8.51 1.60
CA LEU A 106 -17.95 9.21 0.50
C LEU A 106 -16.42 9.10 0.61
N GLY A 107 -15.89 9.06 1.83
CA GLY A 107 -14.47 8.88 2.11
C GLY A 107 -13.93 7.55 1.56
N VAL A 108 -14.65 6.45 1.75
CA VAL A 108 -14.25 5.14 1.17
C VAL A 108 -14.16 5.21 -0.34
N ALA A 109 -15.18 5.80 -1.00
CA ALA A 109 -15.17 5.98 -2.47
C ALA A 109 -14.04 6.93 -2.93
N LEU A 110 -13.76 8.00 -2.16
CA LEU A 110 -12.68 8.94 -2.46
C LEU A 110 -11.29 8.27 -2.37
N ILE A 111 -11.05 7.51 -1.31
CA ILE A 111 -9.77 6.81 -1.13
C ILE A 111 -9.55 5.78 -2.25
N SER A 112 -10.59 5.05 -2.66
CA SER A 112 -10.49 4.12 -3.78
C SER A 112 -10.11 4.84 -5.10
N ALA A 113 -10.73 5.98 -5.36
CA ALA A 113 -10.46 6.80 -6.53
C ALA A 113 -9.03 7.38 -6.54
N MET A 114 -8.56 7.85 -5.38
CA MET A 114 -7.18 8.32 -5.21
C MET A 114 -6.17 7.19 -5.38
N ALA A 115 -6.46 6.00 -4.86
CA ALA A 115 -5.62 4.81 -5.04
C ALA A 115 -5.57 4.38 -6.52
N ALA A 116 -6.71 4.43 -7.24
CA ALA A 116 -6.75 4.19 -8.68
C ALA A 116 -5.84 5.15 -9.46
N LEU A 117 -5.95 6.44 -9.17
CA LEU A 117 -5.15 7.48 -9.82
C LEU A 117 -3.66 7.31 -9.51
N GLY A 118 -3.30 7.04 -8.26
CA GLY A 118 -1.92 6.82 -7.83
C GLY A 118 -1.31 5.60 -8.52
N ALA A 119 -2.04 4.47 -8.56
CA ALA A 119 -1.59 3.25 -9.23
C ALA A 119 -1.43 3.46 -10.75
N PHE A 120 -2.38 4.14 -11.40
CA PHE A 120 -2.27 4.50 -12.81
C PHE A 120 -1.03 5.36 -13.07
N GLY A 121 -0.81 6.42 -12.28
CA GLY A 121 0.33 7.31 -12.43
C GLY A 121 1.68 6.61 -12.25
N LEU A 122 1.80 5.76 -11.24
CA LEU A 122 3.01 5.00 -10.97
C LEU A 122 3.34 4.04 -12.11
N VAL A 123 2.38 3.24 -12.56
CA VAL A 123 2.59 2.29 -13.68
C VAL A 123 2.85 3.02 -14.99
N TYR A 124 2.14 4.13 -15.26
CA TYR A 124 2.41 4.98 -16.42
C TYR A 124 3.87 5.42 -16.47
N ASN A 125 4.39 5.95 -15.36
CA ASN A 125 5.77 6.42 -15.28
C ASN A 125 6.78 5.27 -15.44
N LEU A 126 6.55 4.10 -14.84
CA LEU A 126 7.40 2.92 -15.01
C LEU A 126 7.48 2.47 -16.47
N VAL A 127 6.33 2.42 -17.18
CA VAL A 127 6.32 2.04 -18.60
C VAL A 127 7.03 3.10 -19.45
N ARG A 128 6.88 4.38 -19.13
CA ARG A 128 7.59 5.46 -19.83
C ARG A 128 9.12 5.38 -19.62
N LEU A 129 9.56 5.11 -18.42
CA LEU A 129 10.97 4.91 -18.08
C LEU A 129 11.57 3.70 -18.82
N SER A 130 10.77 2.65 -19.02
CA SER A 130 11.14 1.49 -19.84
C SER A 130 11.10 1.76 -21.35
N LYS A 131 11.09 3.04 -21.78
CA LYS A 131 11.02 3.49 -23.18
C LYS A 131 9.74 3.08 -23.92
N GLY A 132 8.67 2.74 -23.19
CA GLY A 132 7.36 2.47 -23.76
C GLY A 132 6.78 3.71 -24.45
N THR A 133 5.97 3.53 -25.50
CA THR A 133 5.25 4.63 -26.14
C THR A 133 4.20 5.21 -25.22
N ARG A 134 3.76 6.45 -25.45
CA ARG A 134 2.69 7.07 -24.65
C ARG A 134 1.42 6.21 -24.68
N LYS A 135 1.04 5.68 -25.84
CA LYS A 135 -0.14 4.82 -25.99
C LYS A 135 0.00 3.53 -25.18
N SER A 136 1.14 2.85 -25.27
CA SER A 136 1.38 1.64 -24.47
C SER A 136 1.39 1.96 -22.96
N ALA A 137 1.99 3.08 -22.56
CA ALA A 137 2.00 3.49 -21.16
C ALA A 137 0.58 3.70 -20.60
N ILE A 138 -0.32 4.35 -21.33
CA ILE A 138 -1.72 4.53 -20.92
C ILE A 138 -2.44 3.18 -20.81
N ILE A 139 -2.27 2.29 -21.80
CA ILE A 139 -2.93 0.98 -21.81
C ILE A 139 -2.45 0.12 -20.61
N PHE A 140 -1.14 0.00 -20.44
CA PHE A 140 -0.59 -0.80 -19.33
C PHE A 140 -0.84 -0.16 -17.97
N ALA A 141 -0.86 1.16 -17.87
CA ALA A 141 -1.17 1.86 -16.63
C ALA A 141 -2.58 1.57 -16.10
N ALA A 142 -3.53 1.28 -16.98
CA ALA A 142 -4.88 0.86 -16.57
C ALA A 142 -4.88 -0.46 -15.76
N SER A 143 -3.84 -1.29 -15.87
CA SER A 143 -3.71 -2.49 -15.03
C SER A 143 -3.48 -2.19 -13.56
N GLY A 144 -2.88 -1.05 -13.22
CA GLY A 144 -2.63 -0.65 -11.82
C GLY A 144 -3.92 -0.56 -10.99
N PRO A 145 -4.90 0.26 -11.37
CA PRO A 145 -6.21 0.32 -10.72
C PRO A 145 -6.91 -1.05 -10.65
N ILE A 146 -6.87 -1.84 -11.72
CA ILE A 146 -7.49 -3.16 -11.77
C ILE A 146 -6.86 -4.08 -10.69
N LEU A 147 -5.53 -4.11 -10.61
CA LEU A 147 -4.82 -4.95 -9.64
C LEU A 147 -5.08 -4.53 -8.19
N ILE A 148 -5.25 -3.25 -7.92
CA ILE A 148 -5.48 -2.76 -6.55
C ILE A 148 -6.95 -2.83 -6.15
N LEU A 149 -7.88 -2.42 -7.04
CA LEU A 149 -9.27 -2.22 -6.66
C LEU A 149 -10.21 -3.39 -7.02
N ILE A 150 -9.77 -4.34 -7.85
CA ILE A 150 -10.64 -5.41 -8.36
C ILE A 150 -10.05 -6.79 -8.13
N VAL A 151 -8.72 -6.93 -8.30
CA VAL A 151 -8.08 -8.23 -8.17
C VAL A 151 -7.83 -8.54 -6.70
N GLY A 152 -8.42 -9.67 -6.26
CA GLY A 152 -8.19 -10.25 -4.94
C GLY A 152 -7.13 -11.35 -4.96
N ASN A 153 -7.24 -12.26 -4.00
CA ASN A 153 -6.42 -13.46 -3.93
C ASN A 153 -7.07 -14.64 -4.68
N LEU A 154 -6.40 -15.78 -4.73
CA LEU A 154 -6.86 -16.96 -5.48
C LEU A 154 -8.07 -17.66 -4.84
N GLN A 155 -8.48 -17.26 -3.63
CA GLN A 155 -9.62 -17.86 -2.95
C GLN A 155 -10.94 -17.65 -3.74
N GLY A 156 -11.09 -16.51 -4.43
CA GLY A 156 -12.23 -16.29 -5.31
C GLY A 156 -12.35 -17.33 -6.44
N ALA A 157 -11.24 -17.81 -6.99
CA ALA A 157 -11.24 -18.89 -7.97
C ALA A 157 -11.61 -20.23 -7.33
N ILE A 158 -11.21 -20.46 -6.08
CA ILE A 158 -11.58 -21.66 -5.32
C ILE A 158 -13.09 -21.67 -5.04
N GLU A 159 -13.68 -20.54 -4.66
CA GLU A 159 -15.14 -20.41 -4.51
C GLU A 159 -15.87 -20.76 -5.80
N PHE A 160 -15.40 -20.24 -6.93
CA PHE A 160 -16.00 -20.57 -8.22
C PHE A 160 -15.95 -22.08 -8.50
N VAL A 161 -14.81 -22.75 -8.29
CA VAL A 161 -14.68 -24.21 -8.47
C VAL A 161 -15.60 -24.97 -7.52
N HIS A 162 -15.75 -24.49 -6.29
CA HIS A 162 -16.62 -25.08 -5.27
C HIS A 162 -18.10 -25.05 -5.69
N ILE A 163 -18.59 -23.90 -6.13
CA ILE A 163 -19.99 -23.75 -6.56
C ILE A 163 -20.30 -24.59 -7.80
N GLN A 164 -19.34 -24.74 -8.71
CA GLN A 164 -19.52 -25.57 -9.91
C GLN A 164 -19.54 -27.08 -9.59
N GLY A 165 -19.23 -27.47 -8.35
CA GLY A 165 -19.14 -28.86 -7.97
C GLY A 165 -18.04 -29.67 -8.68
N TRP A 166 -16.98 -28.97 -9.12
CA TRP A 166 -15.89 -29.58 -9.90
C TRP A 166 -14.92 -30.40 -9.05
N ALA A 167 -15.03 -30.35 -7.73
CA ALA A 167 -14.19 -31.08 -6.82
C ALA A 167 -15.06 -31.75 -5.72
N GLY A 168 -14.60 -32.92 -5.25
CA GLY A 168 -15.27 -33.65 -4.19
C GLY A 168 -14.95 -33.14 -2.79
N GLU A 169 -15.75 -33.53 -1.79
CA GLU A 169 -15.64 -33.09 -0.39
C GLU A 169 -14.24 -33.26 0.18
N GLY A 170 -13.55 -34.39 -0.10
CA GLY A 170 -12.19 -34.61 0.40
C GLY A 170 -11.15 -33.57 -0.06
N ILE A 171 -11.39 -32.84 -1.17
CA ILE A 171 -10.53 -31.74 -1.61
C ILE A 171 -10.76 -30.52 -0.72
N TRP A 172 -12.01 -30.24 -0.39
CA TRP A 172 -12.37 -29.09 0.46
C TRP A 172 -11.87 -29.28 1.89
N GLU A 173 -12.00 -30.50 2.44
CA GLU A 173 -11.43 -30.87 3.73
C GLU A 173 -9.89 -30.73 3.72
N TRP A 174 -9.22 -31.16 2.63
CA TRP A 174 -7.77 -31.04 2.50
C TRP A 174 -7.32 -29.57 2.39
N ILE A 175 -8.05 -28.75 1.63
CA ILE A 175 -7.79 -27.30 1.54
C ILE A 175 -7.92 -26.68 2.92
N GLY A 176 -8.97 -27.00 3.67
CA GLY A 176 -9.16 -26.61 5.07
C GLY A 176 -9.46 -25.14 5.27
N ILE A 177 -10.03 -24.45 4.27
CA ILE A 177 -10.53 -23.08 4.44
C ILE A 177 -11.84 -23.14 5.23
N LYS A 178 -11.91 -22.40 6.33
CA LYS A 178 -13.07 -22.38 7.22
C LYS A 178 -14.33 -21.92 6.47
N GLY A 179 -15.39 -22.70 6.57
CA GLY A 179 -16.66 -22.44 5.91
C GLY A 179 -16.73 -22.91 4.45
N LEU A 180 -15.68 -23.53 3.91
CA LEU A 180 -15.66 -24.11 2.57
C LEU A 180 -15.87 -25.64 2.70
N HIS A 181 -17.11 -26.05 2.99
CA HIS A 181 -17.50 -27.47 3.12
C HIS A 181 -18.88 -27.68 2.56
N GLY A 182 -19.20 -28.93 2.22
CA GLY A 182 -20.50 -29.30 1.70
C GLY A 182 -20.78 -28.78 0.31
N THR A 183 -22.01 -28.86 -0.12
CA THR A 183 -22.48 -28.26 -1.36
C THR A 183 -23.07 -26.90 -1.05
N GLU A 184 -22.34 -25.82 -1.35
CA GLU A 184 -22.97 -24.50 -1.39
C GLU A 184 -23.78 -24.35 -2.67
N SER A 185 -25.00 -23.83 -2.52
CA SER A 185 -25.84 -23.47 -3.66
C SER A 185 -25.31 -22.15 -4.25
N GLY A 186 -25.17 -22.09 -5.55
CA GLY A 186 -24.77 -20.87 -6.26
C GLY A 186 -25.60 -20.68 -7.53
N SER A 187 -25.94 -19.44 -7.82
CA SER A 187 -26.65 -19.04 -9.05
C SER A 187 -25.67 -18.82 -10.20
N GLY A 188 -24.84 -19.81 -10.51
CA GLY A 188 -23.93 -19.81 -11.66
C GLY A 188 -22.50 -19.38 -11.39
N VAL A 189 -22.19 -18.12 -11.14
CA VAL A 189 -20.80 -17.62 -11.01
C VAL A 189 -20.42 -17.30 -9.55
N LEU A 190 -21.38 -16.91 -8.72
CA LEU A 190 -21.16 -16.47 -7.35
C LEU A 190 -21.97 -17.34 -6.37
N PRO A 191 -21.49 -17.55 -5.13
CA PRO A 191 -22.25 -18.16 -4.06
C PRO A 191 -23.51 -17.36 -3.73
N ASP A 192 -24.58 -18.06 -3.30
CA ASP A 192 -25.81 -17.39 -2.82
C ASP A 192 -25.62 -16.77 -1.43
N ASN A 193 -24.59 -17.18 -0.69
CA ASN A 193 -24.22 -16.57 0.58
C ASN A 193 -23.64 -15.17 0.35
N GLN A 194 -24.30 -14.12 0.85
CA GLN A 194 -23.88 -12.72 0.70
C GLN A 194 -22.50 -12.42 1.28
N TRP A 195 -22.00 -13.23 2.22
CA TRP A 195 -20.71 -13.05 2.89
C TRP A 195 -19.61 -13.99 2.38
N TRP A 196 -19.78 -14.64 1.23
CA TRP A 196 -18.79 -15.56 0.66
C TRP A 196 -17.40 -14.94 0.49
N TRP A 197 -17.34 -13.69 0.08
CA TRP A 197 -16.11 -12.94 -0.14
C TRP A 197 -15.31 -12.69 1.15
N PHE A 198 -15.97 -12.75 2.33
CA PHE A 198 -15.31 -12.58 3.61
C PHE A 198 -14.27 -13.68 3.88
N ARG A 199 -14.50 -14.89 3.41
CA ARG A 199 -13.56 -16.02 3.51
C ARG A 199 -12.21 -15.72 2.87
N ALA A 200 -12.16 -14.88 1.83
CA ALA A 200 -10.93 -14.53 1.13
C ALA A 200 -9.88 -13.85 2.05
N SER A 201 -10.31 -13.19 3.12
CA SER A 201 -9.41 -12.60 4.10
C SER A 201 -9.11 -13.52 5.30
N ARG A 202 -9.66 -14.74 5.31
CA ARG A 202 -9.54 -15.72 6.39
C ARG A 202 -9.02 -17.09 5.90
N VAL A 203 -8.20 -17.06 4.84
CA VAL A 203 -7.64 -18.28 4.21
C VAL A 203 -6.57 -18.92 5.08
N ILE A 204 -5.73 -18.13 5.74
CA ILE A 204 -4.66 -18.65 6.58
C ILE A 204 -5.24 -18.99 7.95
N ASP A 205 -5.31 -20.30 8.20
CA ASP A 205 -5.66 -20.85 9.51
C ASP A 205 -4.93 -22.19 9.66
N SER A 206 -4.16 -22.33 10.73
CA SER A 206 -3.47 -23.57 11.06
C SER A 206 -4.34 -24.37 12.00
N LEU A 207 -4.79 -25.52 11.55
CA LEU A 207 -5.67 -26.39 12.32
C LEU A 207 -4.87 -27.46 13.08
N SER A 208 -5.20 -27.67 14.35
CA SER A 208 -4.73 -28.80 15.14
C SER A 208 -5.93 -29.52 15.76
N GLY A 209 -6.14 -30.80 15.38
CA GLY A 209 -7.30 -31.54 15.83
C GLY A 209 -8.64 -30.91 15.46
N GLY A 210 -8.69 -30.18 14.35
CA GLY A 210 -9.89 -29.47 13.90
C GLY A 210 -10.12 -28.10 14.58
N GLN A 211 -9.24 -27.70 15.49
CA GLN A 211 -9.30 -26.38 16.14
C GLN A 211 -8.33 -25.39 15.48
N SER A 212 -8.79 -24.17 15.32
CA SER A 212 -7.99 -23.06 14.81
C SER A 212 -6.89 -22.68 15.81
N LEU A 213 -5.64 -22.59 15.33
CA LEU A 213 -4.48 -22.16 16.12
C LEU A 213 -4.12 -20.70 15.84
N ASP A 214 -4.24 -20.27 14.59
CA ASP A 214 -3.93 -18.90 14.18
C ASP A 214 -4.91 -18.44 13.10
N TYR A 215 -6.07 -18.00 13.52
CA TYR A 215 -7.05 -17.44 12.61
C TYR A 215 -6.58 -16.06 12.11
N THR A 216 -5.65 -16.10 11.14
CA THR A 216 -4.98 -14.91 10.66
C THR A 216 -5.87 -14.09 9.73
N ILE A 217 -5.96 -12.81 10.00
CA ILE A 217 -6.63 -11.85 9.12
C ILE A 217 -5.65 -11.43 8.04
N THR A 218 -5.97 -11.72 6.77
CA THR A 218 -5.17 -11.36 5.60
C THR A 218 -5.99 -10.48 4.67
N GLU A 219 -6.14 -9.21 5.04
CA GLU A 219 -6.88 -8.26 4.23
C GLU A 219 -6.08 -7.82 3.00
N PHE A 220 -6.81 -7.44 1.98
CA PHE A 220 -6.27 -6.92 0.72
C PHE A 220 -7.22 -5.84 0.17
N PRO A 221 -6.76 -4.91 -0.69
CA PRO A 221 -7.50 -3.68 -0.96
C PRO A 221 -8.95 -3.87 -1.40
N VAL A 222 -9.24 -4.76 -2.37
CA VAL A 222 -10.63 -4.96 -2.81
C VAL A 222 -11.53 -5.48 -1.68
N PHE A 223 -11.01 -6.33 -0.81
CA PHE A 223 -11.74 -6.82 0.36
C PHE A 223 -12.11 -5.67 1.29
N SER A 224 -11.14 -4.83 1.65
CA SER A 224 -11.35 -3.71 2.56
C SER A 224 -12.29 -2.65 1.98
N PHE A 225 -12.26 -2.42 0.66
CA PHE A 225 -13.24 -1.56 0.00
C PHE A 225 -14.65 -2.18 -0.03
N LEU A 226 -14.78 -3.50 -0.21
CA LEU A 226 -16.08 -4.19 -0.10
C LEU A 226 -16.62 -4.12 1.33
N LEU A 227 -15.75 -4.25 2.31
CA LEU A 227 -16.10 -4.07 3.72
C LEU A 227 -16.59 -2.64 3.99
N GLY A 228 -16.09 -1.67 3.24
CA GLY A 228 -16.44 -0.27 3.36
C GLY A 228 -15.87 0.38 4.63
N ASP A 229 -14.68 -0.02 5.01
CA ASP A 229 -13.99 0.37 6.24
C ASP A 229 -12.95 1.48 5.94
N LEU A 230 -12.95 2.57 6.70
CA LEU A 230 -11.92 3.61 6.63
C LEU A 230 -10.73 3.27 7.54
N HIS A 231 -10.37 2.01 7.54
CA HIS A 231 -9.25 1.52 8.33
C HIS A 231 -7.91 2.15 7.88
N PRO A 232 -6.92 2.33 8.78
CA PRO A 232 -5.64 2.97 8.46
C PRO A 232 -4.93 2.44 7.23
N HIS A 233 -4.90 1.12 7.00
CA HIS A 233 -4.27 0.54 5.82
C HIS A 233 -5.01 0.88 4.51
N VAL A 234 -6.31 1.14 4.55
CA VAL A 234 -7.08 1.64 3.40
C VAL A 234 -6.77 3.11 3.17
N LEU A 235 -6.79 3.92 4.24
CA LEU A 235 -6.48 5.34 4.19
C LEU A 235 -5.06 5.62 3.72
N SER A 236 -4.10 4.72 3.99
CA SER A 236 -2.70 4.86 3.58
C SER A 236 -2.44 4.59 2.10
N LEU A 237 -3.29 3.82 1.40
CA LEU A 237 -3.04 3.39 0.01
C LEU A 237 -2.64 4.52 -0.96
N PRO A 238 -3.38 5.64 -1.07
CA PRO A 238 -2.99 6.71 -1.98
C PRO A 238 -1.68 7.39 -1.56
N PHE A 239 -1.38 7.45 -0.28
CA PHE A 239 -0.13 8.04 0.25
C PHE A 239 1.07 7.12 0.01
N LEU A 240 0.88 5.80 0.11
CA LEU A 240 1.89 4.80 -0.28
C LEU A 240 2.24 4.91 -1.75
N LEU A 241 1.24 4.98 -2.63
CA LEU A 241 1.44 5.11 -4.07
C LEU A 241 2.14 6.43 -4.43
N LEU A 242 1.82 7.51 -3.71
CA LEU A 242 2.51 8.78 -3.85
C LEU A 242 3.96 8.71 -3.35
N ALA A 243 4.22 8.09 -2.20
CA ALA A 243 5.57 7.88 -1.69
C ALA A 243 6.42 7.04 -2.64
N PHE A 244 5.84 6.00 -3.25
CA PHE A 244 6.51 5.21 -4.30
C PHE A 244 6.81 6.04 -5.53
N SER A 245 5.89 6.92 -5.95
CA SER A 245 6.09 7.83 -7.08
C SER A 245 7.18 8.85 -6.81
N LEU A 246 7.25 9.42 -5.59
CA LEU A 246 8.30 10.34 -5.17
C LEU A 246 9.67 9.62 -5.06
N THR A 247 9.67 8.38 -4.57
CA THR A 247 10.88 7.54 -4.55
C THR A 247 11.36 7.21 -5.97
N LEU A 248 10.44 6.97 -6.90
CA LEU A 248 10.77 6.81 -8.31
C LEU A 248 11.34 8.09 -8.92
N ASN A 249 10.81 9.27 -8.55
CA ASN A 249 11.34 10.56 -8.97
C ASN A 249 12.77 10.76 -8.46
N LEU A 250 13.05 10.43 -7.20
CA LEU A 250 14.41 10.39 -6.64
C LEU A 250 15.34 9.50 -7.48
N PHE A 251 14.86 8.32 -7.88
CA PHE A 251 15.64 7.38 -8.69
C PHE A 251 16.05 7.94 -10.04
N VAL A 252 15.17 8.67 -10.71
CA VAL A 252 15.41 9.23 -12.06
C VAL A 252 16.03 10.63 -12.04
N SER A 253 16.29 11.20 -10.87
CA SER A 253 16.94 12.50 -10.75
C SER A 253 18.29 12.50 -11.51
N PRO A 254 18.59 13.51 -12.33
CA PRO A 254 19.82 13.57 -13.08
C PRO A 254 21.06 13.83 -12.20
N GLU A 255 20.88 14.50 -11.04
CA GLU A 255 21.99 14.84 -10.16
C GLU A 255 22.34 13.69 -9.21
N PRO A 256 23.63 13.48 -8.89
CA PRO A 256 24.05 12.55 -7.86
C PRO A 256 23.48 12.90 -6.49
N LEU A 257 23.05 11.87 -5.74
CA LEU A 257 22.52 12.08 -4.41
C LEU A 257 23.57 12.55 -3.43
N GLY A 258 23.18 13.46 -2.53
CA GLY A 258 24.04 14.06 -1.50
C GLY A 258 23.51 15.40 -1.02
N LEU A 259 24.32 16.14 -0.28
CA LEU A 259 23.91 17.45 0.28
C LEU A 259 23.61 18.50 -0.81
N ASN A 260 24.30 18.46 -1.94
CA ASN A 260 24.03 19.39 -3.05
C ASN A 260 22.66 19.09 -3.66
N TRP A 261 22.33 17.83 -3.86
CA TRP A 261 21.02 17.42 -4.32
C TRP A 261 19.90 17.97 -3.42
N LEU A 262 20.06 17.88 -2.09
CA LEU A 262 19.08 18.43 -1.13
C LEU A 262 18.88 19.95 -1.28
N ARG A 263 19.94 20.68 -1.56
CA ARG A 263 19.87 22.14 -1.73
C ARG A 263 19.20 22.56 -3.03
N GLU A 264 19.45 21.82 -4.10
CA GLU A 264 18.91 22.09 -5.44
C GLU A 264 17.48 21.58 -5.60
N ASN A 265 17.12 20.47 -4.92
CA ASN A 265 15.82 19.81 -4.98
C ASN A 265 15.03 19.92 -3.66
N THR A 266 15.08 21.09 -3.01
CA THR A 266 14.48 21.32 -1.68
C THR A 266 12.98 21.00 -1.63
N ALA A 267 12.22 21.33 -2.68
CA ALA A 267 10.78 21.06 -2.73
C ALA A 267 10.49 19.56 -2.78
N GLU A 268 11.30 18.80 -3.51
CA GLU A 268 11.20 17.36 -3.61
C GLU A 268 11.57 16.67 -2.28
N ALA A 269 12.68 17.12 -1.67
CA ALA A 269 13.10 16.64 -0.36
C ALA A 269 12.03 16.93 0.72
N ALA A 270 11.43 18.12 0.70
CA ALA A 270 10.35 18.49 1.60
C ALA A 270 9.08 17.62 1.37
N ALA A 271 8.72 17.36 0.11
CA ALA A 271 7.60 16.48 -0.22
C ALA A 271 7.86 15.05 0.27
N LEU A 272 9.05 14.49 0.00
CA LEU A 272 9.45 13.18 0.52
C LEU A 272 9.37 13.13 2.05
N SER A 273 9.88 14.14 2.75
CA SER A 273 9.83 14.22 4.21
C SER A 273 8.39 14.24 4.73
N LEU A 274 7.53 15.05 4.10
CA LEU A 274 6.12 15.16 4.48
C LEU A 274 5.38 13.85 4.30
N PHE A 275 5.51 13.22 3.12
CA PHE A 275 4.76 11.98 2.83
C PHE A 275 5.31 10.76 3.55
N LEU A 276 6.63 10.61 3.69
CA LEU A 276 7.20 9.53 4.50
C LEU A 276 6.80 9.65 5.98
N GLY A 277 6.82 10.86 6.53
CA GLY A 277 6.39 11.10 7.91
C GLY A 277 4.90 10.86 8.11
N SER A 278 4.06 11.29 7.15
CA SER A 278 2.61 11.09 7.23
C SER A 278 2.21 9.62 7.23
N ILE A 279 2.92 8.74 6.52
CA ILE A 279 2.65 7.31 6.47
C ILE A 279 2.73 6.69 7.87
N ALA A 280 3.73 7.05 8.66
CA ALA A 280 3.84 6.57 10.05
C ALA A 280 2.60 6.91 10.88
N PHE A 281 2.02 8.07 10.66
CA PHE A 281 0.85 8.55 11.38
C PHE A 281 -0.48 8.08 10.77
N ILE A 282 -0.50 7.68 9.48
CA ILE A 282 -1.69 7.10 8.84
C ILE A 282 -1.76 5.60 9.12
N ASN A 283 -0.64 4.88 8.95
CA ASN A 283 -0.50 3.45 9.21
C ASN A 283 0.97 3.11 9.49
N THR A 284 1.32 2.99 10.74
CA THR A 284 2.71 2.75 11.17
C THR A 284 3.32 1.47 10.55
N TRP A 285 2.51 0.46 10.25
CA TRP A 285 2.95 -0.80 9.66
C TRP A 285 3.47 -0.67 8.22
N ASP A 286 3.08 0.37 7.50
CA ASP A 286 3.58 0.63 6.15
C ASP A 286 4.95 1.31 6.14
N LEU A 287 5.32 1.99 7.22
CA LEU A 287 6.56 2.77 7.32
C LEU A 287 7.82 1.94 7.02
N PRO A 288 8.03 0.74 7.62
CA PRO A 288 9.22 -0.06 7.36
C PRO A 288 9.39 -0.40 5.88
N VAL A 289 8.29 -0.70 5.18
CA VAL A 289 8.31 -1.07 3.75
C VAL A 289 8.73 0.12 2.90
N VAL A 290 8.15 1.29 3.16
CA VAL A 290 8.42 2.50 2.37
C VAL A 290 9.84 3.01 2.62
N VAL A 291 10.30 3.01 3.88
CA VAL A 291 11.68 3.40 4.23
C VAL A 291 12.68 2.43 3.61
N ALA A 292 12.44 1.12 3.69
CA ALA A 292 13.32 0.14 3.06
C ALA A 292 13.41 0.35 1.54
N LEU A 293 12.29 0.62 0.87
CA LEU A 293 12.26 0.93 -0.55
C LEU A 293 13.02 2.22 -0.89
N ALA A 294 12.82 3.28 -0.11
CA ALA A 294 13.53 4.55 -0.31
C ALA A 294 15.04 4.38 -0.12
N CYS A 295 15.47 3.65 0.91
CA CYS A 295 16.89 3.35 1.15
C CYS A 295 17.50 2.50 0.03
N ALA A 296 16.81 1.44 -0.40
CA ALA A 296 17.24 0.60 -1.50
C ALA A 296 17.37 1.39 -2.81
N THR A 297 16.38 2.21 -3.11
CA THR A 297 16.34 3.05 -4.31
C THR A 297 17.48 4.07 -4.32
N ALA A 298 17.69 4.78 -3.20
CA ALA A 298 18.78 5.74 -3.09
C ALA A 298 20.15 5.07 -3.19
N LEU A 299 20.33 3.89 -2.61
CA LEU A 299 21.57 3.14 -2.69
C LEU A 299 21.85 2.68 -4.13
N VAL A 300 20.86 2.12 -4.82
CA VAL A 300 20.99 1.66 -6.22
C VAL A 300 21.29 2.83 -7.15
N LYS A 301 20.57 3.95 -7.01
CA LYS A 301 20.84 5.17 -7.76
C LYS A 301 22.26 5.66 -7.54
N SER A 302 22.65 5.85 -6.28
CA SER A 302 23.99 6.34 -5.92
C SER A 302 25.09 5.39 -6.41
N TYR A 303 24.84 4.08 -6.43
CA TYR A 303 25.78 3.10 -6.98
C TYR A 303 26.06 3.34 -8.47
N GLY A 304 25.01 3.63 -9.24
CA GLY A 304 25.16 4.05 -10.65
C GLY A 304 25.88 5.38 -10.79
N ASP A 305 25.53 6.39 -9.97
CA ASP A 305 26.11 7.73 -10.03
C ASP A 305 27.60 7.76 -9.65
N PHE A 306 28.07 6.84 -8.84
CA PHE A 306 29.47 6.73 -8.38
C PHE A 306 30.25 5.57 -9.03
N ASP A 307 29.91 5.21 -10.25
CA ASP A 307 30.62 4.22 -11.08
C ASP A 307 30.88 2.89 -10.36
N GLY A 308 29.90 2.39 -9.60
CA GLY A 308 29.98 1.10 -8.90
C GLY A 308 30.74 1.15 -7.56
N ASN A 309 31.12 2.33 -7.06
CA ASN A 309 31.78 2.46 -5.77
C ASN A 309 30.76 2.44 -4.62
N LEU A 310 30.63 1.28 -3.97
CA LEU A 310 29.63 1.04 -2.92
C LEU A 310 29.80 1.98 -1.71
N SER A 311 31.02 2.30 -1.29
CA SER A 311 31.27 3.19 -0.15
C SER A 311 30.81 4.63 -0.46
N LYS A 312 31.15 5.14 -1.65
CA LYS A 312 30.65 6.46 -2.08
C LYS A 312 29.15 6.48 -2.27
N ALA A 313 28.59 5.40 -2.82
CA ALA A 313 27.15 5.22 -2.97
C ALA A 313 26.41 5.27 -1.62
N ALA A 314 26.89 4.53 -0.63
CA ALA A 314 26.32 4.54 0.71
C ALA A 314 26.39 5.93 1.38
N VAL A 315 27.52 6.63 1.23
CA VAL A 315 27.67 8.00 1.76
C VAL A 315 26.73 8.96 1.03
N GLY A 316 26.65 8.93 -0.30
CA GLY A 316 25.77 9.79 -1.10
C GLY A 316 24.30 9.58 -0.76
N ALA A 317 23.85 8.31 -0.73
CA ALA A 317 22.50 7.93 -0.33
C ALA A 317 22.19 8.39 1.10
N GLY A 318 23.10 8.17 2.05
CA GLY A 318 22.94 8.58 3.45
C GLY A 318 22.83 10.09 3.61
N LEU A 319 23.70 10.86 2.94
CA LEU A 319 23.68 12.33 2.98
C LEU A 319 22.39 12.92 2.41
N ALA A 320 21.72 12.25 1.48
CA ALA A 320 20.42 12.66 0.96
C ALA A 320 19.26 12.19 1.86
N LEU A 321 19.22 10.90 2.23
CA LEU A 321 18.06 10.33 2.92
C LEU A 321 17.99 10.62 4.41
N VAL A 322 19.13 10.66 5.12
CA VAL A 322 19.09 10.88 6.58
C VAL A 322 18.45 12.22 6.95
N PRO A 323 18.76 13.35 6.30
CA PRO A 323 18.05 14.59 6.57
C PRO A 323 16.55 14.53 6.25
N ILE A 324 16.15 13.82 5.18
CA ILE A 324 14.75 13.62 4.81
C ILE A 324 14.01 12.84 5.90
N LEU A 325 14.60 11.72 6.38
CA LEU A 325 13.99 10.90 7.43
C LEU A 325 13.93 11.63 8.77
N VAL A 326 14.97 12.39 9.12
CA VAL A 326 14.94 13.25 10.32
C VAL A 326 13.83 14.29 10.19
N ALA A 327 13.72 14.97 9.06
CA ALA A 327 12.65 15.95 8.84
C ALA A 327 11.27 15.28 8.88
N ALA A 328 11.11 14.09 8.29
CA ALA A 328 9.89 13.29 8.35
C ALA A 328 9.48 13.01 9.79
N THR A 329 10.42 12.61 10.65
CA THR A 329 10.15 12.35 12.08
C THR A 329 9.79 13.65 12.83
N VAL A 330 10.56 14.72 12.60
CA VAL A 330 10.37 16.02 13.28
C VAL A 330 9.01 16.64 12.95
N LEU A 331 8.56 16.55 11.70
CA LEU A 331 7.26 17.08 11.26
C LEU A 331 6.08 16.44 12.01
N PHE A 332 6.22 15.20 12.45
CA PHE A 332 5.15 14.44 13.12
C PHE A 332 5.49 14.09 14.58
N ILE A 333 6.41 14.82 15.19
CA ILE A 333 6.83 14.61 16.59
C ILE A 333 5.66 14.56 17.58
N PRO A 334 4.60 15.40 17.48
CA PRO A 334 3.47 15.36 18.40
C PRO A 334 2.76 14.00 18.41
N PHE A 335 2.70 13.31 17.27
CA PHE A 335 2.16 11.95 17.20
C PHE A 335 3.04 10.97 17.98
N TYR A 336 4.35 10.99 17.78
CA TYR A 336 5.26 10.04 18.43
C TYR A 336 5.35 10.23 19.95
N LEU A 337 5.08 11.43 20.47
CA LEU A 337 5.10 11.72 21.90
C LEU A 337 3.87 11.21 22.65
N ASP A 338 2.75 11.04 21.93
CA ASP A 338 1.46 10.66 22.50
C ASP A 338 1.07 9.20 22.17
N PHE A 339 1.64 8.65 21.10
CA PHE A 339 1.29 7.32 20.62
C PHE A 339 1.93 6.21 21.45
N GLU A 340 1.08 5.35 22.02
CA GLU A 340 1.49 4.11 22.68
C GLU A 340 1.09 2.91 21.83
N ALA A 341 2.09 2.14 21.39
CA ALA A 341 1.84 0.95 20.59
C ALA A 341 1.14 -0.14 21.43
N THR A 342 0.00 -0.60 20.94
CA THR A 342 -0.77 -1.69 21.59
C THR A 342 -0.12 -3.07 21.39
N THR A 343 0.74 -3.21 20.41
CA THR A 343 1.44 -4.45 20.08
C THR A 343 2.95 -4.22 20.14
N SER A 344 3.66 -5.11 20.81
CA SER A 344 5.11 -5.13 20.85
C SER A 344 5.64 -6.39 20.18
N GLY A 345 6.69 -6.22 19.38
CA GLY A 345 7.40 -7.32 18.77
C GLY A 345 7.17 -7.49 17.27
N ILE A 346 8.25 -7.79 16.58
CA ILE A 346 8.31 -8.10 15.13
C ILE A 346 8.86 -9.51 14.91
N LEU A 347 8.87 -10.33 15.97
CA LEU A 347 9.47 -11.66 15.89
C LEU A 347 8.54 -12.64 15.17
N PRO A 348 9.11 -13.57 14.38
CA PRO A 348 8.31 -14.59 13.72
C PRO A 348 7.71 -15.55 14.76
N LEU A 349 6.47 -15.94 14.55
CA LEU A 349 5.86 -17.02 15.31
C LEU A 349 6.43 -18.34 14.81
N LEU A 350 7.30 -18.97 15.64
CA LEU A 350 8.02 -20.18 15.23
C LEU A 350 7.23 -21.46 15.49
N GLU A 351 6.27 -21.43 16.40
CA GLU A 351 5.49 -22.62 16.80
C GLU A 351 4.40 -22.98 15.80
N ILE A 352 3.73 -21.98 15.24
CA ILE A 352 2.64 -22.16 14.29
C ILE A 352 3.13 -21.76 12.89
N LYS A 353 3.07 -22.69 11.95
CA LYS A 353 3.56 -22.48 10.59
C LYS A 353 2.40 -22.46 9.61
N THR A 354 2.32 -21.40 8.82
CA THR A 354 1.37 -21.33 7.71
C THR A 354 1.62 -22.45 6.70
N ARG A 355 0.59 -23.17 6.30
CA ARG A 355 0.66 -24.17 5.24
C ARG A 355 1.06 -23.49 3.93
N PRO A 356 2.11 -23.96 3.20
CA PRO A 356 2.58 -23.31 1.97
C PRO A 356 1.47 -23.13 0.92
N PHE A 357 0.52 -24.08 0.85
CA PHE A 357 -0.60 -24.00 -0.06
C PHE A 357 -1.53 -22.81 0.26
N LEU A 358 -1.88 -22.59 1.53
CA LEU A 358 -2.73 -21.47 1.95
C LEU A 358 -2.01 -20.13 1.73
N PHE A 359 -0.72 -20.08 2.02
CA PHE A 359 0.11 -18.92 1.69
C PHE A 359 0.09 -18.61 0.20
N PHE A 360 0.19 -19.66 -0.66
CA PHE A 360 0.12 -19.48 -2.11
C PHE A 360 -1.27 -19.02 -2.58
N ILE A 361 -2.35 -19.44 -1.94
CA ILE A 361 -3.69 -18.92 -2.25
C ILE A 361 -3.75 -17.40 -2.02
N VAL A 362 -3.17 -16.91 -0.93
CA VAL A 362 -3.23 -15.49 -0.57
C VAL A 362 -2.35 -14.63 -1.47
N ILE A 363 -1.09 -15.00 -1.67
CA ILE A 363 -0.10 -14.16 -2.38
C ILE A 363 0.44 -14.78 -3.68
N GLY A 364 -0.06 -15.94 -4.09
CA GLY A 364 0.48 -16.70 -5.22
C GLY A 364 0.45 -15.94 -6.54
N LEU A 365 -0.57 -15.13 -6.79
CA LEU A 365 -0.62 -14.26 -7.98
C LEU A 365 0.54 -13.26 -7.98
N LEU A 366 0.81 -12.62 -6.86
CA LEU A 366 1.92 -11.66 -6.72
C LEU A 366 3.28 -12.35 -6.87
N ILE A 367 3.43 -13.55 -6.26
CA ILE A 367 4.64 -14.37 -6.42
C ILE A 367 4.84 -14.74 -7.88
N PHE A 368 3.80 -15.17 -8.58
CA PHE A 368 3.87 -15.54 -10.00
C PHE A 368 4.33 -14.35 -10.86
N LEU A 369 3.75 -13.17 -10.66
CA LEU A 369 4.13 -11.96 -11.40
C LEU A 369 5.57 -11.54 -11.11
N ALA A 370 5.97 -11.51 -9.83
CA ALA A 370 7.32 -11.16 -9.42
C ALA A 370 8.36 -12.17 -9.91
N ALA A 371 8.10 -13.48 -9.76
CA ALA A 371 8.98 -14.53 -10.21
C ALA A 371 9.15 -14.52 -11.74
N SER A 372 8.06 -14.33 -12.48
CA SER A 372 8.10 -14.25 -13.96
C SER A 372 8.99 -13.08 -14.42
N PHE A 373 8.88 -11.93 -13.77
CA PHE A 373 9.73 -10.77 -14.04
C PHE A 373 11.20 -11.06 -13.69
N LEU A 374 11.48 -11.58 -12.49
CA LEU A 374 12.84 -11.86 -12.04
C LEU A 374 13.54 -12.93 -12.92
N LEU A 375 12.83 -14.00 -13.29
CA LEU A 375 13.39 -15.04 -14.17
C LEU A 375 13.79 -14.48 -15.53
N ARG A 376 12.98 -13.57 -16.07
CA ARG A 376 13.34 -12.88 -17.30
C ARG A 376 14.60 -12.03 -17.12
N GLN A 377 14.71 -11.23 -16.04
CA GLN A 377 15.88 -10.40 -15.78
C GLN A 377 17.14 -11.24 -15.59
N VAL A 378 17.08 -12.33 -14.82
CA VAL A 378 18.20 -13.26 -14.64
C VAL A 378 18.62 -13.89 -15.97
N GLY A 379 17.69 -14.20 -16.86
CA GLY A 379 17.98 -14.69 -18.21
C GLY A 379 18.75 -13.66 -19.06
N GLU A 380 18.46 -12.38 -18.90
CA GLU A 380 19.17 -11.28 -19.58
C GLU A 380 20.57 -11.04 -18.98
N LEU A 381 20.73 -11.16 -17.65
CA LEU A 381 22.01 -10.99 -16.93
C LEU A 381 23.02 -12.14 -17.18
N ARG A 382 22.59 -13.30 -17.62
CA ARG A 382 23.49 -14.44 -17.97
C ARG A 382 24.29 -14.24 -19.24
N ARG A 383 24.19 -13.10 -19.92
CA ARG A 383 25.07 -12.71 -21.01
C ARG A 383 26.44 -12.36 -20.44
N PRO A 384 27.58 -12.83 -21.10
CA PRO A 384 28.91 -12.96 -20.46
C PRO A 384 29.63 -11.69 -20.02
N ASP A 385 29.09 -10.49 -20.25
CA ASP A 385 29.80 -9.21 -20.06
C ASP A 385 29.66 -8.56 -18.69
N THR A 386 28.91 -9.17 -17.72
CA THR A 386 28.70 -8.58 -16.41
C THR A 386 29.36 -9.38 -15.29
N LYS A 387 30.67 -9.26 -15.16
CA LYS A 387 31.43 -9.76 -13.99
C LYS A 387 31.67 -8.67 -12.93
N ASP A 388 30.69 -7.82 -12.67
CA ASP A 388 30.82 -6.86 -11.58
C ASP A 388 30.37 -7.52 -10.26
N SER A 389 31.35 -7.96 -9.46
CA SER A 389 31.12 -8.56 -8.15
C SER A 389 30.41 -7.62 -7.18
N SER A 390 30.62 -6.31 -7.33
CA SER A 390 29.98 -5.30 -6.47
C SER A 390 28.50 -5.12 -6.79
N ALA A 391 28.08 -5.30 -8.04
CA ALA A 391 26.67 -5.33 -8.41
C ALA A 391 25.93 -6.53 -7.80
N VAL A 392 26.56 -7.69 -7.74
CA VAL A 392 25.99 -8.88 -7.07
C VAL A 392 25.82 -8.64 -5.57
N VAL A 393 26.82 -8.02 -4.92
CA VAL A 393 26.74 -7.65 -3.51
C VAL A 393 25.62 -6.65 -3.28
N LEU A 394 25.47 -5.64 -4.14
CA LEU A 394 24.38 -4.66 -4.05
C LEU A 394 23.01 -5.33 -4.17
N ILE A 395 22.82 -6.21 -5.15
CA ILE A 395 21.56 -6.96 -5.31
C ILE A 395 21.27 -7.78 -4.06
N PHE A 396 22.28 -8.43 -3.49
CA PHE A 396 22.12 -9.21 -2.26
C PHE A 396 21.73 -8.31 -1.07
N ILE A 397 22.40 -7.16 -0.88
CA ILE A 397 22.07 -6.20 0.19
C ILE A 397 20.63 -5.70 0.07
N VAL A 398 20.21 -5.33 -1.14
CA VAL A 398 18.87 -4.76 -1.37
C VAL A 398 17.78 -5.83 -1.26
N ALA A 399 17.99 -7.02 -1.82
CA ALA A 399 16.97 -8.07 -1.86
C ALA A 399 16.92 -8.91 -0.59
N ALA A 400 18.06 -9.27 -0.02
CA ALA A 400 18.15 -10.16 1.13
C ALA A 400 18.48 -9.44 2.44
N GLY A 401 19.02 -8.21 2.38
CA GLY A 401 19.46 -7.45 3.55
C GLY A 401 18.34 -7.24 4.59
N PRO A 402 17.16 -6.73 4.22
CA PRO A 402 16.05 -6.55 5.17
C PRO A 402 15.63 -7.86 5.83
N PHE A 403 15.60 -8.95 5.07
CA PHE A 403 15.22 -10.27 5.56
C PHE A 403 16.28 -10.87 6.47
N THR A 404 17.56 -10.75 6.13
CA THR A 404 18.68 -11.22 6.97
C THR A 404 18.80 -10.41 8.26
N LEU A 405 18.55 -9.10 8.21
CA LEU A 405 18.50 -8.25 9.40
C LEU A 405 17.36 -8.69 10.31
N TRP A 406 16.17 -8.92 9.76
CA TRP A 406 15.01 -9.37 10.55
C TRP A 406 15.26 -10.73 11.21
N ILE A 407 15.81 -11.72 10.48
CA ILE A 407 16.20 -13.02 11.06
C ILE A 407 17.25 -12.83 12.15
N GLY A 408 18.25 -11.98 11.91
CA GLY A 408 19.29 -11.69 12.90
C GLY A 408 18.70 -11.10 14.19
N LEU A 409 17.78 -10.14 14.08
CA LEU A 409 17.08 -9.57 15.24
C LEU A 409 16.21 -10.62 15.94
N ALA A 410 15.53 -11.49 15.20
CA ALA A 410 14.74 -12.58 15.75
C ALA A 410 15.62 -13.56 16.58
N LEU A 411 16.77 -13.94 16.05
CA LEU A 411 17.72 -14.84 16.74
C LEU A 411 18.40 -14.19 17.96
N PHE A 412 18.47 -12.86 18.00
CA PHE A 412 19.08 -12.14 19.13
C PHE A 412 18.09 -11.92 20.29
N ALA A 413 16.80 -11.96 19.98
CA ALA A 413 15.72 -11.74 20.96
C ALA A 413 15.18 -13.05 21.58
N THR A 414 15.63 -14.21 21.08
CA THR A 414 15.37 -15.55 21.65
C THR A 414 16.55 -16.01 22.50
#